data_0e089674f45b00a646c5345df45ef7db
#
_entry.id   0e089674f45b00a646c5345df45ef7db
#
_cell.length_a   1.000
_cell.length_b   1.000
_cell.length_c   1.000
_cell.angle_alpha   90.00
_cell.angle_beta   90.00
_cell.angle_gamma   90.00
#
_symmetry.space_group_name_H-M   'P 1'
#
loop_
_entity.id
_entity.type
_entity.pdbx_description
1 polymer ?
#
loop_
_entity_poly.entity_id
_entity_poly.type
_entity_poly.pdbx_seq_one_letter_code
_entity_poly.pdbx_strand_id
1 'polypeptide(L)'
;MTQNQEDFIALIKPEAIKIYHKYKVLPSLTIAQAILESDWGTSILAIEANNLFGIKWTDGCGCDYVVKQTKEYISNQWITIDAKFKKYNSVNDSIIDYALLLQNPRYEKVLNAKDYKEAAFEVWQAGYATDSNYPQKLIEQIEKFELYKIDNEVLSSINIKDFDQVANWAKDAVKKVVDKGIMIGDDQGFFNPLQPCTRQELAVIVSRLLELIE
;
A
#
# COMPACT_ATOMS: atom_id res chain seq x y z
N MET A 1 8.45 -0.72 20.46
CA MET A 1 8.11 0.36 19.51
C MET A 1 8.08 1.67 20.28
N THR A 2 8.54 2.78 19.72
CA THR A 2 8.36 4.11 20.34
C THR A 2 6.99 4.67 19.96
N GLN A 3 6.47 5.65 20.73
CA GLN A 3 5.17 6.28 20.40
C GLN A 3 5.16 6.86 18.98
N ASN A 4 6.22 7.56 18.55
CA ASN A 4 6.31 8.10 17.21
C ASN A 4 6.23 7.04 16.10
N GLN A 5 6.77 5.84 16.34
CA GLN A 5 6.70 4.73 15.39
C GLN A 5 5.29 4.14 15.31
N GLU A 6 4.60 4.04 16.46
CA GLU A 6 3.20 3.62 16.52
C GLU A 6 2.29 4.61 15.78
N ASP A 7 2.48 5.90 16.04
CA ASP A 7 1.69 6.96 15.40
C ASP A 7 1.90 6.99 13.88
N PHE A 8 3.15 6.79 13.41
CA PHE A 8 3.44 6.73 11.98
C PHE A 8 2.79 5.52 11.31
N ILE A 9 2.88 4.32 11.90
CA ILE A 9 2.20 3.13 11.37
C ILE A 9 0.68 3.33 11.37
N ALA A 10 0.13 3.88 12.45
CA ALA A 10 -1.31 4.16 12.55
C ALA A 10 -1.78 5.17 11.48
N LEU A 11 -0.95 6.15 11.13
CA LEU A 11 -1.22 7.12 10.06
C LEU A 11 -1.28 6.45 8.67
N ILE A 12 -0.35 5.52 8.39
CA ILE A 12 -0.22 4.91 7.05
C ILE A 12 -1.18 3.73 6.86
N LYS A 13 -1.43 2.93 7.92
CA LYS A 13 -2.20 1.67 7.86
C LYS A 13 -3.55 1.80 7.13
N PRO A 14 -4.43 2.79 7.39
CA PRO A 14 -5.73 2.86 6.75
C PRO A 14 -5.63 2.99 5.23
N GLU A 15 -4.73 3.85 4.73
CA GLU A 15 -4.56 4.05 3.29
C GLU A 15 -3.83 2.87 2.65
N ALA A 16 -2.87 2.25 3.35
CA ALA A 16 -2.20 1.03 2.88
C ALA A 16 -3.19 -0.12 2.66
N ILE A 17 -4.20 -0.26 3.53
CA ILE A 17 -5.28 -1.25 3.35
C ILE A 17 -6.15 -0.89 2.13
N LYS A 18 -6.52 0.38 1.94
CA LYS A 18 -7.31 0.81 0.78
C LYS A 18 -6.59 0.55 -0.53
N ILE A 19 -5.30 0.89 -0.63
CA ILE A 19 -4.52 0.63 -1.85
C ILE A 19 -4.35 -0.87 -2.12
N TYR A 20 -4.28 -1.72 -1.09
CA TYR A 20 -4.29 -3.17 -1.30
C TYR A 20 -5.57 -3.63 -2.00
N HIS A 21 -6.74 -3.22 -1.53
CA HIS A 21 -8.00 -3.61 -2.16
C HIS A 21 -8.11 -3.13 -3.62
N LYS A 22 -7.61 -1.93 -3.92
CA LYS A 22 -7.70 -1.32 -5.26
C LYS A 22 -6.57 -1.73 -6.20
N TYR A 23 -5.35 -1.81 -5.69
CA TYR A 23 -4.11 -1.91 -6.48
C TYR A 23 -3.28 -3.16 -6.18
N LYS A 24 -3.69 -3.98 -5.20
CA LYS A 24 -3.02 -5.23 -4.79
C LYS A 24 -1.58 -5.04 -4.25
N VAL A 25 -1.24 -3.88 -3.75
CA VAL A 25 0.04 -3.63 -3.07
C VAL A 25 -0.11 -4.03 -1.61
N LEU A 26 0.70 -4.98 -1.13
CA LEU A 26 0.63 -5.47 0.25
C LEU A 26 0.80 -4.31 1.26
N PRO A 27 -0.08 -4.21 2.28
CA PRO A 27 0.02 -3.18 3.30
C PRO A 27 1.36 -3.17 4.02
N SER A 28 1.91 -4.34 4.36
CA SER A 28 3.22 -4.46 4.99
C SER A 28 4.33 -3.87 4.14
N LEU A 29 4.33 -4.14 2.82
CA LEU A 29 5.30 -3.58 1.88
C LEU A 29 5.18 -2.06 1.83
N THR A 30 3.97 -1.53 1.69
CA THR A 30 3.71 -0.08 1.64
C THR A 30 4.23 0.63 2.88
N ILE A 31 3.91 0.11 4.07
CA ILE A 31 4.35 0.71 5.33
C ILE A 31 5.87 0.61 5.49
N ALA A 32 6.47 -0.55 5.18
CA ALA A 32 7.92 -0.73 5.30
C ALA A 32 8.70 0.18 4.35
N GLN A 33 8.24 0.36 3.09
CA GLN A 33 8.84 1.31 2.18
C GLN A 33 8.66 2.75 2.66
N ALA A 34 7.47 3.13 3.14
CA ALA A 34 7.26 4.46 3.72
C ALA A 34 8.21 4.73 4.91
N ILE A 35 8.45 3.74 5.78
CA ILE A 35 9.41 3.84 6.89
C ILE A 35 10.81 4.09 6.36
N LEU A 36 11.30 3.27 5.43
CA LEU A 36 12.69 3.35 4.94
C LEU A 36 12.94 4.61 4.12
N GLU A 37 12.03 4.97 3.22
CA GLU A 37 12.23 6.09 2.28
C GLU A 37 12.05 7.45 2.96
N SER A 38 11.20 7.54 3.99
CA SER A 38 10.90 8.82 4.66
C SER A 38 11.56 9.00 6.02
N ASP A 39 12.32 7.99 6.49
CA ASP A 39 12.82 7.97 7.87
C ASP A 39 11.69 8.24 8.88
N TRP A 40 10.66 7.38 8.84
CA TRP A 40 9.49 7.51 9.70
C TRP A 40 8.71 8.84 9.51
N GLY A 41 8.68 9.36 8.30
CA GLY A 41 8.04 10.63 7.99
C GLY A 41 8.81 11.86 8.45
N THR A 42 10.05 11.70 8.94
CA THR A 42 10.89 12.81 9.46
C THR A 42 11.82 13.40 8.42
N SER A 43 11.97 12.78 7.25
CA SER A 43 12.78 13.34 6.17
C SER A 43 12.25 14.71 5.73
N ILE A 44 13.15 15.58 5.28
CA ILE A 44 12.78 16.92 4.78
C ILE A 44 11.71 16.81 3.68
N LEU A 45 11.82 15.83 2.80
CA LEU A 45 10.89 15.63 1.70
C LEU A 45 9.49 15.20 2.21
N ALA A 46 9.43 14.35 3.23
CA ALA A 46 8.18 13.98 3.87
C ALA A 46 7.50 15.18 4.54
N ILE A 47 8.26 16.00 5.27
CA ILE A 47 7.72 17.15 6.01
C ILE A 47 7.27 18.27 5.08
N GLU A 48 8.09 18.67 4.09
CA GLU A 48 7.81 19.84 3.26
C GLU A 48 6.91 19.55 2.05
N ALA A 49 6.87 18.28 1.60
CA ALA A 49 6.18 17.90 0.39
C ALA A 49 5.17 16.73 0.55
N ASN A 50 4.96 16.22 1.77
CA ASN A 50 4.18 15.00 2.03
C ASN A 50 4.61 13.80 1.15
N ASN A 51 5.85 13.79 0.66
CA ASN A 51 6.37 12.79 -0.27
C ASN A 51 7.16 11.74 0.50
N LEU A 52 6.49 10.64 0.85
CA LEU A 52 7.08 9.56 1.65
C LEU A 52 8.01 8.64 0.85
N PHE A 53 7.86 8.57 -0.47
CA PHE A 53 8.53 7.56 -1.31
C PHE A 53 9.58 8.15 -2.25
N GLY A 54 9.90 9.42 -2.11
CA GLY A 54 10.89 10.07 -2.96
C GLY A 54 10.49 10.12 -4.44
N ILE A 55 9.19 10.18 -4.76
CA ILE A 55 8.70 10.17 -6.13
C ILE A 55 9.11 11.46 -6.83
N LYS A 56 9.87 11.32 -7.92
CA LYS A 56 10.36 12.43 -8.73
C LYS A 56 9.21 13.06 -9.53
N TRP A 57 9.27 14.38 -9.64
CA TRP A 57 8.38 15.12 -10.52
C TRP A 57 8.79 14.94 -11.98
N THR A 58 7.79 14.84 -12.85
CA THR A 58 7.99 14.74 -14.31
C THR A 58 7.16 15.79 -15.02
N ASP A 59 7.64 16.28 -16.16
CA ASP A 59 6.90 17.24 -16.97
C ASP A 59 5.53 16.67 -17.35
N GLY A 60 4.49 17.50 -17.22
CA GLY A 60 3.12 17.12 -17.57
C GLY A 60 2.34 16.37 -16.50
N CYS A 61 2.90 16.12 -15.28
CA CYS A 61 2.15 15.45 -14.20
C CYS A 61 0.99 16.27 -13.63
N GLY A 62 0.92 17.59 -13.92
CA GLY A 62 -0.11 18.48 -13.37
C GLY A 62 -0.04 18.68 -11.85
N CYS A 63 1.09 18.36 -11.23
CA CYS A 63 1.32 18.42 -9.79
C CYS A 63 2.41 19.43 -9.44
N ASP A 64 2.36 19.97 -8.23
CA ASP A 64 3.41 20.83 -7.68
C ASP A 64 4.70 20.05 -7.41
N TYR A 65 5.82 20.77 -7.24
CA TYR A 65 7.10 20.16 -6.91
C TYR A 65 7.90 20.99 -5.91
N VAL A 66 8.84 20.31 -5.26
CA VAL A 66 9.94 20.92 -4.51
C VAL A 66 11.26 20.54 -5.15
N VAL A 67 12.27 21.41 -5.05
CA VAL A 67 13.63 21.14 -5.51
C VAL A 67 14.48 20.73 -4.32
N LYS A 68 15.15 19.60 -4.40
CA LYS A 68 16.06 19.08 -3.37
C LYS A 68 17.34 18.57 -3.98
N GLN A 69 18.43 18.75 -3.26
CA GLN A 69 19.70 18.14 -3.62
C GLN A 69 19.63 16.63 -3.35
N THR A 70 20.01 15.85 -4.34
CA THR A 70 20.13 14.39 -4.22
C THR A 70 21.44 13.92 -4.83
N LYS A 71 21.95 12.79 -4.34
CA LYS A 71 23.11 12.13 -4.94
C LYS A 71 22.63 11.12 -5.96
N GLU A 72 23.11 11.25 -7.17
CA GLU A 72 22.83 10.33 -8.28
C GLU A 72 24.14 9.66 -8.75
N TYR A 73 24.04 8.39 -9.09
CA TYR A 73 25.17 7.66 -9.66
C TYR A 73 25.10 7.73 -11.19
N ILE A 74 25.89 8.66 -11.77
CA ILE A 74 25.88 8.92 -13.23
C ILE A 74 27.31 8.72 -13.75
N SER A 75 27.47 7.98 -14.85
CA SER A 75 28.73 7.72 -15.50
C SER A 75 29.85 7.24 -14.54
N ASN A 76 29.49 6.27 -13.67
CA ASN A 76 30.38 5.68 -12.66
C ASN A 76 30.88 6.65 -11.56
N GLN A 77 30.15 7.75 -11.33
CA GLN A 77 30.50 8.72 -10.28
C GLN A 77 29.25 9.16 -9.52
N TRP A 78 29.40 9.38 -8.22
CA TRP A 78 28.37 10.02 -7.40
C TRP A 78 28.44 11.53 -7.60
N ILE A 79 27.37 12.11 -8.13
CA ILE A 79 27.23 13.57 -8.28
C ILE A 79 26.03 14.06 -7.48
N THR A 80 26.15 15.26 -6.95
CA THR A 80 25.02 15.94 -6.31
C THR A 80 24.32 16.81 -7.34
N ILE A 81 23.04 16.61 -7.54
CA ILE A 81 22.22 17.39 -8.47
C ILE A 81 20.97 17.94 -7.77
N ASP A 82 20.45 19.03 -8.27
CA ASP A 82 19.13 19.51 -7.91
C ASP A 82 18.09 18.71 -8.67
N ALA A 83 17.24 17.98 -7.94
CA ALA A 83 16.16 17.19 -8.52
C ALA A 83 14.81 17.71 -8.06
N LYS A 84 13.81 17.63 -8.95
CA LYS A 84 12.43 17.96 -8.64
C LYS A 84 11.72 16.73 -8.10
N PHE A 85 11.04 16.89 -6.97
CA PHE A 85 10.22 15.85 -6.36
C PHE A 85 8.78 16.33 -6.27
N LYS A 86 7.82 15.42 -6.48
CA LYS A 86 6.40 15.72 -6.37
C LYS A 86 6.07 16.24 -4.98
N LYS A 87 5.21 17.26 -4.94
CA LYS A 87 4.62 17.79 -3.70
C LYS A 87 3.14 17.41 -3.67
N TYR A 88 2.72 16.80 -2.58
CA TYR A 88 1.35 16.32 -2.37
C TYR A 88 0.62 17.19 -1.35
N ASN A 89 -0.71 17.24 -1.47
CA ASN A 89 -1.56 17.94 -0.51
C ASN A 89 -1.66 17.18 0.83
N SER A 90 -1.53 15.85 0.77
CA SER A 90 -1.56 14.98 1.95
C SER A 90 -0.61 13.80 1.82
N VAL A 91 -0.33 13.15 2.95
CA VAL A 91 0.41 11.88 2.99
C VAL A 91 -0.34 10.79 2.21
N ASN A 92 -1.67 10.77 2.26
CA ASN A 92 -2.48 9.79 1.53
C ASN A 92 -2.31 9.91 0.02
N ASP A 93 -2.20 11.14 -0.52
CA ASP A 93 -1.96 11.34 -1.95
C ASP A 93 -0.62 10.74 -2.39
N SER A 94 0.40 10.84 -1.53
CA SER A 94 1.72 10.21 -1.77
C SER A 94 1.61 8.68 -1.79
N ILE A 95 0.80 8.09 -0.90
CA ILE A 95 0.59 6.64 -0.84
C ILE A 95 -0.17 6.16 -2.09
N ILE A 96 -1.17 6.92 -2.54
CA ILE A 96 -1.93 6.59 -3.76
C ILE A 96 -1.03 6.67 -4.99
N ASP A 97 -0.21 7.72 -5.12
CA ASP A 97 0.70 7.86 -6.27
C ASP A 97 1.80 6.78 -6.28
N TYR A 98 2.28 6.38 -5.10
CA TYR A 98 3.15 5.21 -4.96
C TYR A 98 2.46 3.93 -5.45
N ALA A 99 1.21 3.70 -5.08
CA ALA A 99 0.47 2.53 -5.56
C ALA A 99 0.28 2.55 -7.08
N LEU A 100 0.04 3.73 -7.67
CA LEU A 100 -0.04 3.92 -9.12
C LEU A 100 1.31 3.67 -9.80
N LEU A 101 2.43 4.09 -9.20
CA LEU A 101 3.77 3.78 -9.69
C LEU A 101 3.98 2.26 -9.80
N LEU A 102 3.52 1.50 -8.81
CA LEU A 102 3.63 0.03 -8.82
C LEU A 102 2.68 -0.66 -9.80
N GLN A 103 1.73 0.05 -10.45
CA GLN A 103 0.95 -0.50 -11.56
C GLN A 103 1.75 -0.56 -12.89
N ASN A 104 2.97 -0.02 -12.94
CA ASN A 104 3.82 -0.17 -14.11
C ASN A 104 4.13 -1.67 -14.34
N PRO A 105 4.08 -2.19 -15.59
CA PRO A 105 4.29 -3.61 -15.89
C PRO A 105 5.54 -4.24 -15.28
N ARG A 106 6.60 -3.47 -15.07
CA ARG A 106 7.82 -3.98 -14.42
C ARG A 106 7.61 -4.48 -12.99
N TYR A 107 6.55 -4.02 -12.30
CA TYR A 107 6.21 -4.40 -10.93
C TYR A 107 5.10 -5.47 -10.86
N GLU A 108 4.68 -6.05 -11.97
CA GLU A 108 3.60 -7.05 -12.01
C GLU A 108 3.82 -8.18 -10.99
N LYS A 109 5.05 -8.65 -10.82
CA LYS A 109 5.38 -9.70 -9.86
C LYS A 109 5.23 -9.25 -8.41
N VAL A 110 5.43 -7.96 -8.11
CA VAL A 110 5.20 -7.40 -6.77
C VAL A 110 3.72 -7.51 -6.39
N LEU A 111 2.83 -7.18 -7.34
CA LEU A 111 1.37 -7.21 -7.13
C LEU A 111 0.82 -8.64 -7.01
N ASN A 112 1.52 -9.61 -7.57
CA ASN A 112 1.15 -11.03 -7.55
C ASN A 112 1.95 -11.84 -6.51
N ALA A 113 2.75 -11.18 -5.68
CA ALA A 113 3.56 -11.84 -4.66
C ALA A 113 2.66 -12.54 -3.63
N LYS A 114 3.02 -13.77 -3.27
CA LYS A 114 2.27 -14.59 -2.32
C LYS A 114 2.41 -14.14 -0.86
N ASP A 115 3.51 -13.46 -0.56
CA ASP A 115 3.82 -12.95 0.77
C ASP A 115 4.77 -11.73 0.69
N TYR A 116 4.99 -11.08 1.83
CA TYR A 116 5.84 -9.90 1.94
C TYR A 116 7.31 -10.16 1.59
N LYS A 117 7.81 -11.40 1.75
CA LYS A 117 9.22 -11.74 1.44
C LYS A 117 9.43 -11.74 -0.06
N GLU A 118 8.50 -12.37 -0.79
CA GLU A 118 8.49 -12.34 -2.24
C GLU A 118 8.28 -10.91 -2.75
N ALA A 119 7.33 -10.16 -2.19
CA ALA A 119 7.08 -8.77 -2.57
C ALA A 119 8.31 -7.88 -2.38
N ALA A 120 9.02 -8.01 -1.25
CA ALA A 120 10.25 -7.27 -0.97
C ALA A 120 11.38 -7.62 -1.96
N PHE A 121 11.49 -8.87 -2.36
CA PHE A 121 12.47 -9.28 -3.37
C PHE A 121 12.11 -8.76 -4.77
N GLU A 122 10.85 -8.93 -5.18
CA GLU A 122 10.39 -8.55 -6.52
C GLU A 122 10.39 -7.02 -6.72
N VAL A 123 10.11 -6.21 -5.69
CA VAL A 123 10.19 -4.74 -5.82
C VAL A 123 11.62 -4.27 -6.06
N TRP A 124 12.61 -4.92 -5.45
CA TRP A 124 14.01 -4.67 -5.72
C TRP A 124 14.44 -5.17 -7.10
N GLN A 125 14.06 -6.38 -7.50
CA GLN A 125 14.33 -6.93 -8.84
C GLN A 125 13.75 -6.06 -9.95
N ALA A 126 12.60 -5.44 -9.71
CA ALA A 126 11.98 -4.48 -10.64
C ALA A 126 12.74 -3.14 -10.70
N GLY A 127 13.82 -2.96 -9.94
CA GLY A 127 14.67 -1.77 -9.98
C GLY A 127 14.11 -0.59 -9.18
N TYR A 128 13.35 -0.85 -8.11
CA TYR A 128 12.91 0.23 -7.21
C TYR A 128 14.09 0.85 -6.45
N ALA A 129 15.04 0.03 -6.02
CA ALA A 129 16.26 0.45 -5.36
C ALA A 129 17.49 -0.28 -5.92
N THR A 130 18.65 0.39 -5.87
CA THR A 130 19.92 -0.17 -6.32
C THR A 130 20.69 -0.94 -5.24
N ASP A 131 20.32 -0.75 -3.97
CA ASP A 131 20.94 -1.41 -2.82
C ASP A 131 20.57 -2.90 -2.80
N SER A 132 21.56 -3.78 -2.92
CA SER A 132 21.34 -5.24 -2.86
C SER A 132 20.78 -5.74 -1.53
N ASN A 133 20.92 -4.96 -0.45
CA ASN A 133 20.36 -5.26 0.87
C ASN A 133 18.94 -4.72 1.06
N TYR A 134 18.37 -4.07 0.05
CA TYR A 134 17.04 -3.46 0.16
C TYR A 134 15.93 -4.45 0.54
N PRO A 135 15.84 -5.65 -0.06
CA PRO A 135 14.86 -6.65 0.36
C PRO A 135 14.97 -7.03 1.84
N GLN A 136 16.21 -7.24 2.31
CA GLN A 136 16.45 -7.60 3.70
C GLN A 136 16.03 -6.49 4.66
N LYS A 137 16.32 -5.23 4.31
CA LYS A 137 15.89 -4.07 5.11
C LYS A 137 14.37 -3.98 5.22
N LEU A 138 13.63 -4.22 4.11
CA LEU A 138 12.17 -4.26 4.11
C LEU A 138 11.65 -5.39 5.00
N ILE A 139 12.17 -6.60 4.85
CA ILE A 139 11.78 -7.77 5.65
C ILE A 139 12.01 -7.51 7.14
N GLU A 140 13.15 -6.94 7.51
CA GLU A 140 13.47 -6.59 8.89
C GLU A 140 12.46 -5.60 9.49
N GLN A 141 12.04 -4.57 8.74
CA GLN A 141 10.99 -3.65 9.20
C GLN A 141 9.65 -4.38 9.35
N ILE A 142 9.27 -5.19 8.38
CA ILE A 142 8.00 -5.92 8.39
C ILE A 142 7.94 -6.89 9.58
N GLU A 143 9.01 -7.66 9.82
CA GLU A 143 9.07 -8.64 10.91
C GLU A 143 9.19 -7.95 12.28
N LYS A 144 10.04 -6.92 12.41
CA LYS A 144 10.25 -6.17 13.66
C LYS A 144 8.97 -5.51 14.18
N PHE A 145 8.14 -4.99 13.29
CA PHE A 145 6.89 -4.30 13.63
C PHE A 145 5.66 -5.16 13.37
N GLU A 146 5.85 -6.43 13.05
CA GLU A 146 4.79 -7.42 12.79
C GLU A 146 3.78 -6.96 11.72
N LEU A 147 4.23 -6.14 10.74
CA LEU A 147 3.35 -5.57 9.71
C LEU A 147 2.65 -6.62 8.85
N TYR A 148 3.24 -7.83 8.73
CA TYR A 148 2.62 -8.98 8.07
C TYR A 148 1.26 -9.38 8.67
N LYS A 149 0.98 -8.99 9.92
CA LYS A 149 -0.34 -9.22 10.52
C LYS A 149 -1.43 -8.42 9.80
N ILE A 150 -1.08 -7.23 9.28
CA ILE A 150 -2.01 -6.40 8.49
C ILE A 150 -2.30 -7.10 7.15
N ASP A 151 -1.28 -7.69 6.52
CA ASP A 151 -1.49 -8.50 5.31
C ASP A 151 -2.42 -9.69 5.59
N ASN A 152 -2.21 -10.39 6.72
CA ASN A 152 -3.07 -11.49 7.11
C ASN A 152 -4.51 -11.03 7.38
N GLU A 153 -4.71 -9.85 7.96
CA GLU A 153 -6.05 -9.26 8.15
C GLU A 153 -6.75 -9.06 6.80
N VAL A 154 -6.08 -8.46 5.82
CA VAL A 154 -6.69 -8.20 4.50
C VAL A 154 -6.78 -9.45 3.63
N LEU A 155 -5.84 -10.41 3.75
CA LEU A 155 -5.87 -11.69 3.05
C LEU A 155 -6.89 -12.65 3.66
N SER A 156 -7.07 -12.64 4.99
CA SER A 156 -8.06 -13.48 5.66
C SER A 156 -9.50 -12.99 5.44
N SER A 157 -9.69 -11.72 5.07
CA SER A 157 -10.98 -11.24 4.58
C SER A 157 -11.42 -11.94 3.29
N ILE A 158 -10.48 -12.57 2.57
CA ILE A 158 -10.74 -13.42 1.40
C ILE A 158 -11.07 -14.87 1.83
N ASN A 159 -10.70 -15.27 3.05
CA ASN A 159 -10.91 -16.64 3.55
C ASN A 159 -12.24 -16.73 4.33
N ILE A 160 -13.32 -16.61 3.58
CA ILE A 160 -14.69 -16.77 4.10
C ILE A 160 -14.89 -18.23 4.50
N LYS A 161 -15.06 -18.50 5.80
CA LYS A 161 -15.21 -19.87 6.34
C LYS A 161 -16.42 -20.64 5.81
N ASP A 162 -17.46 -19.93 5.44
CA ASP A 162 -18.73 -20.45 4.93
C ASP A 162 -18.92 -20.17 3.42
N PHE A 163 -17.82 -20.05 2.68
CA PHE A 163 -17.87 -19.79 1.24
C PHE A 163 -18.53 -20.94 0.45
N ASP A 164 -18.51 -22.14 0.99
CA ASP A 164 -19.21 -23.31 0.46
C ASP A 164 -20.75 -23.14 0.49
N GLN A 165 -21.27 -22.35 1.42
CA GLN A 165 -22.70 -22.01 1.53
C GLN A 165 -23.13 -20.93 0.53
N VAL A 166 -22.19 -20.24 -0.10
CA VAL A 166 -22.48 -19.27 -1.15
C VAL A 166 -23.00 -20.01 -2.39
N ALA A 167 -24.17 -19.63 -2.87
CA ALA A 167 -24.74 -20.20 -4.09
C ALA A 167 -23.78 -20.02 -5.28
N ASN A 168 -23.66 -21.02 -6.15
CA ASN A 168 -22.68 -21.02 -7.24
C ASN A 168 -22.75 -19.78 -8.14
N TRP A 169 -23.96 -19.27 -8.40
CA TRP A 169 -24.17 -18.05 -9.20
C TRP A 169 -23.63 -16.78 -8.54
N ALA A 170 -23.49 -16.75 -7.21
CA ALA A 170 -23.05 -15.59 -6.43
C ALA A 170 -21.55 -15.63 -6.06
N LYS A 171 -20.87 -16.77 -6.22
CA LYS A 171 -19.48 -16.96 -5.76
C LYS A 171 -18.51 -15.92 -6.28
N ASP A 172 -18.56 -15.60 -7.56
CA ASP A 172 -17.66 -14.62 -8.17
C ASP A 172 -17.98 -13.19 -7.68
N ALA A 173 -19.27 -12.89 -7.48
CA ALA A 173 -19.68 -11.60 -6.95
C ALA A 173 -19.24 -11.42 -5.48
N VAL A 174 -19.40 -12.45 -4.65
CA VAL A 174 -18.97 -12.44 -3.25
C VAL A 174 -17.46 -12.26 -3.17
N LYS A 175 -16.68 -13.05 -3.93
CA LYS A 175 -15.23 -12.85 -4.02
C LYS A 175 -14.88 -11.41 -4.37
N LYS A 176 -15.47 -10.88 -5.43
CA LYS A 176 -15.19 -9.52 -5.92
C LYS A 176 -15.47 -8.44 -4.90
N VAL A 177 -16.57 -8.52 -4.16
CA VAL A 177 -16.93 -7.49 -3.16
C VAL A 177 -16.12 -7.64 -1.87
N VAL A 178 -15.71 -8.86 -1.52
CA VAL A 178 -14.80 -9.11 -0.38
C VAL A 178 -13.38 -8.69 -0.72
N ASP A 179 -12.85 -9.07 -1.89
CA ASP A 179 -11.53 -8.66 -2.37
C ASP A 179 -11.35 -7.15 -2.44
N LYS A 180 -12.44 -6.42 -2.67
CA LYS A 180 -12.46 -4.95 -2.71
C LYS A 180 -12.75 -4.31 -1.35
N GLY A 181 -12.97 -5.11 -0.29
CA GLY A 181 -13.35 -4.59 1.03
C GLY A 181 -14.71 -3.90 1.08
N ILE A 182 -15.55 -4.05 0.04
CA ILE A 182 -16.90 -3.49 -0.01
C ILE A 182 -17.81 -4.20 0.99
N MET A 183 -17.77 -5.55 0.99
CA MET A 183 -18.38 -6.39 2.00
C MET A 183 -17.28 -7.16 2.72
N ILE A 184 -17.42 -7.26 4.03
CA ILE A 184 -16.50 -8.05 4.89
C ILE A 184 -17.34 -9.05 5.68
N GLY A 185 -16.74 -10.16 6.09
CA GLY A 185 -17.37 -11.09 7.01
C GLY A 185 -17.47 -10.52 8.43
N ASP A 186 -18.02 -11.31 9.33
CA ASP A 186 -18.02 -11.01 10.76
C ASP A 186 -16.63 -11.21 11.39
N ASP A 187 -16.49 -10.85 12.68
CA ASP A 187 -15.22 -10.96 13.44
C ASP A 187 -14.71 -12.41 13.56
N GLN A 188 -15.55 -13.38 13.23
CA GLN A 188 -15.19 -14.80 13.22
C GLN A 188 -14.83 -15.31 11.82
N GLY A 189 -14.96 -14.49 10.78
CA GLY A 189 -14.61 -14.81 9.40
C GLY A 189 -15.73 -15.54 8.64
N PHE A 190 -17.00 -15.39 9.04
CA PHE A 190 -18.16 -15.87 8.29
C PHE A 190 -18.77 -14.73 7.48
N PHE A 191 -19.11 -15.00 6.24
CA PHE A 191 -19.81 -14.05 5.36
C PHE A 191 -21.32 -14.03 5.61
N ASN A 192 -21.85 -15.14 6.13
CA ASN A 192 -23.27 -15.35 6.42
C ASN A 192 -24.15 -15.13 5.18
N PRO A 193 -23.92 -15.85 4.06
CA PRO A 193 -24.50 -15.54 2.75
C PRO A 193 -26.02 -15.66 2.70
N LEU A 194 -26.62 -16.34 3.65
CA LEU A 194 -28.08 -16.56 3.72
C LEU A 194 -28.77 -15.65 4.74
N GLN A 195 -28.04 -14.79 5.45
CA GLN A 195 -28.61 -13.85 6.40
C GLN A 195 -29.18 -12.60 5.69
N PRO A 196 -30.29 -12.04 6.18
CA PRO A 196 -30.82 -10.77 5.68
C PRO A 196 -29.84 -9.62 5.97
N CYS A 197 -29.59 -8.78 4.99
CA CYS A 197 -28.82 -7.56 5.16
C CYS A 197 -29.70 -6.45 5.77
N THR A 198 -29.25 -5.84 6.86
CA THR A 198 -29.95 -4.71 7.47
C THR A 198 -29.74 -3.43 6.67
N ARG A 199 -30.64 -2.43 6.86
CA ARG A 199 -30.46 -1.12 6.21
C ARG A 199 -29.17 -0.41 6.65
N GLN A 200 -28.69 -0.65 7.86
CA GLN A 200 -27.43 -0.09 8.37
C GLN A 200 -26.22 -0.72 7.66
N GLU A 201 -26.20 -2.04 7.53
CA GLU A 201 -25.15 -2.76 6.78
C GLU A 201 -25.13 -2.33 5.31
N LEU A 202 -26.30 -2.21 4.69
CA LEU A 202 -26.38 -1.72 3.31
C LEU A 202 -25.82 -0.29 3.18
N ALA A 203 -26.09 0.60 4.14
CA ALA A 203 -25.54 1.96 4.13
C ALA A 203 -24.01 1.96 4.22
N VAL A 204 -23.42 1.09 5.05
CA VAL A 204 -21.97 0.92 5.16
C VAL A 204 -21.38 0.38 3.84
N ILE A 205 -22.03 -0.60 3.22
CA ILE A 205 -21.61 -1.17 1.94
C ILE A 205 -21.59 -0.08 0.85
N VAL A 206 -22.66 0.72 0.77
CA VAL A 206 -22.76 1.82 -0.21
C VAL A 206 -21.72 2.90 0.06
N SER A 207 -21.44 3.26 1.32
CA SER A 207 -20.41 4.21 1.68
C SER A 207 -19.02 3.75 1.18
N ARG A 208 -18.65 2.49 1.45
CA ARG A 208 -17.39 1.91 0.96
C ARG A 208 -17.31 1.86 -0.57
N LEU A 209 -18.45 1.62 -1.23
CA LEU A 209 -18.52 1.64 -2.70
C LEU A 209 -18.26 3.04 -3.25
N LEU A 210 -18.83 4.08 -2.64
CA LEU A 210 -18.61 5.48 -3.03
C LEU A 210 -17.15 5.88 -2.87
N GLU A 211 -16.49 5.50 -1.77
CA GLU A 211 -15.05 5.74 -1.53
C GLU A 211 -14.13 5.10 -2.60
N LEU A 212 -14.60 4.09 -3.34
CA LEU A 212 -13.84 3.46 -4.42
C LEU A 212 -14.04 4.14 -5.78
N ILE A 213 -15.02 5.03 -5.92
CA ILE A 213 -15.39 5.68 -7.18
C ILE A 213 -14.89 7.14 -7.21
N GLU A 214 -14.69 7.76 -6.04
CA GLU A 214 -14.07 9.06 -5.86
C GLU A 214 -12.55 8.99 -6.05
#